data_b1ca7a79239101e1ae120b953b9e1f86
#
_entry.id   b1ca7a79239101e1ae120b953b9e1f86
#
_cell.length_a   1.000
_cell.length_b   1.000
_cell.length_c   1.000
_cell.angle_alpha   90.00
_cell.angle_beta   90.00
_cell.angle_gamma   90.00
#
_symmetry.space_group_name_H-M   'P 1'
#
loop_
_entity.id
_entity.type
_entity.pdbx_description
1 polymer ?
#
loop_
_entity_poly.entity_id
_entity_poly.type
_entity_poly.pdbx_seq_one_letter_code
_entity_poly.pdbx_strand_id
1 'polypeptide(L)'
;MLASIVTFVSALAATAAASPLATRDPAPFAKWPATNFGEGCSPGGCVASFNISAPAGYIAKAPAFNVTCHPVYIQQGWLNCDIVGEPGPNPSSHVQSMWTEASRRDLIKISVAHIWTDERGQRTNASGSVEIVPGTTGFDVPVTLITAVL
;
A
#
# COMPACT_ATOMS: atom_id res chain seq x y z
N MET A 1 -20.38 81.18 -0.42
CA MET A 1 -20.81 80.03 0.35
C MET A 1 -20.46 78.78 -0.44
N LEU A 2 -19.31 78.14 -0.13
CA LEU A 2 -18.82 76.97 -0.79
C LEU A 2 -19.04 75.76 0.14
N ALA A 3 -19.89 74.85 -0.25
CA ALA A 3 -20.11 73.59 0.47
C ALA A 3 -19.14 72.50 -0.02
N SER A 4 -18.25 72.06 0.85
CA SER A 4 -17.34 70.93 0.58
C SER A 4 -18.06 69.63 0.89
N ILE A 5 -18.20 68.80 -0.14
CA ILE A 5 -18.71 67.42 -0.01
C ILE A 5 -17.48 66.53 0.25
N VAL A 6 -17.44 65.90 1.43
CA VAL A 6 -16.46 64.89 1.79
C VAL A 6 -17.04 63.52 1.44
N THR A 7 -16.45 62.84 0.46
CA THR A 7 -16.82 61.51 0.04
C THR A 7 -15.96 60.49 0.82
N PHE A 8 -16.61 59.70 1.70
CA PHE A 8 -15.97 58.59 2.36
C PHE A 8 -15.93 57.37 1.44
N VAL A 9 -14.77 56.91 1.04
CA VAL A 9 -14.55 55.66 0.34
C VAL A 9 -14.33 54.56 1.40
N SER A 10 -15.28 53.70 1.59
CA SER A 10 -15.16 52.54 2.47
C SER A 10 -14.49 51.40 1.68
N ALA A 11 -13.24 51.06 2.01
CA ALA A 11 -12.54 49.91 1.47
C ALA A 11 -13.01 48.67 2.22
N LEU A 12 -13.79 47.78 1.55
CA LEU A 12 -14.06 46.44 2.04
C LEU A 12 -12.81 45.56 1.85
N ALA A 13 -12.12 45.24 2.94
CA ALA A 13 -11.09 44.20 2.95
C ALA A 13 -11.74 42.80 2.92
N ALA A 14 -11.74 42.14 1.77
CA ALA A 14 -12.11 40.75 1.64
C ALA A 14 -10.99 39.88 2.21
N THR A 15 -11.16 39.37 3.41
CA THR A 15 -10.29 38.32 3.97
C THR A 15 -10.62 36.98 3.29
N ALA A 16 -9.81 36.60 2.30
CA ALA A 16 -9.83 35.25 1.73
C ALA A 16 -9.34 34.26 2.80
N ALA A 17 -10.23 33.52 3.42
CA ALA A 17 -9.89 32.40 4.26
C ALA A 17 -9.32 31.29 3.34
N ALA A 18 -8.02 31.13 3.33
CA ALA A 18 -7.36 29.98 2.70
C ALA A 18 -7.75 28.74 3.50
N SER A 19 -8.70 27.94 2.99
CA SER A 19 -8.96 26.61 3.51
C SER A 19 -7.71 25.76 3.35
N PRO A 20 -7.23 25.04 4.40
CA PRO A 20 -6.11 24.13 4.23
C PRO A 20 -6.48 23.10 3.17
N LEU A 21 -5.68 22.99 2.11
CA LEU A 21 -5.78 21.88 1.16
C LEU A 21 -5.52 20.61 1.96
N ALA A 22 -6.56 19.82 2.19
CA ALA A 22 -6.40 18.46 2.66
C ALA A 22 -5.58 17.73 1.59
N THR A 23 -4.34 17.37 1.90
CA THR A 23 -3.51 16.49 1.07
C THR A 23 -4.20 15.15 1.01
N ARG A 24 -4.96 14.92 -0.07
CA ARG A 24 -5.59 13.64 -0.34
C ARG A 24 -4.49 12.70 -0.77
N ASP A 25 -4.27 11.63 -0.02
CA ASP A 25 -3.38 10.56 -0.47
C ASP A 25 -3.80 10.11 -1.86
N PRO A 26 -2.85 9.90 -2.79
CA PRO A 26 -3.18 9.44 -4.13
C PRO A 26 -3.93 8.11 -4.06
N ALA A 27 -4.96 7.96 -4.90
CA ALA A 27 -5.71 6.71 -4.96
C ALA A 27 -4.77 5.55 -5.34
N PRO A 28 -4.88 4.36 -4.71
CA PRO A 28 -4.04 3.22 -5.02
C PRO A 28 -4.28 2.73 -6.46
N PHE A 29 -3.24 2.23 -7.12
CA PHE A 29 -3.32 1.63 -8.46
C PHE A 29 -4.23 0.41 -8.51
N ALA A 30 -4.21 -0.39 -7.43
CA ALA A 30 -5.00 -1.60 -7.23
C ALA A 30 -5.11 -1.91 -5.73
N LYS A 31 -5.89 -2.95 -5.39
CA LYS A 31 -5.94 -3.53 -4.05
C LYS A 31 -5.80 -5.03 -4.14
N TRP A 32 -5.07 -5.62 -3.23
CA TRP A 32 -4.92 -7.05 -3.10
C TRP A 32 -5.66 -7.53 -1.85
N PRO A 33 -6.72 -8.33 -1.97
CA PRO A 33 -7.41 -8.90 -0.83
C PRO A 33 -6.53 -9.95 -0.15
N ALA A 34 -6.34 -9.81 1.16
CA ALA A 34 -5.70 -10.79 2.03
C ALA A 34 -6.73 -11.41 2.96
N THR A 35 -6.65 -12.72 3.15
CA THR A 35 -7.56 -13.52 3.96
C THR A 35 -6.79 -14.45 4.90
N ASN A 36 -7.48 -15.04 5.86
CA ASN A 36 -6.90 -16.00 6.81
C ASN A 36 -5.67 -15.42 7.55
N PHE A 37 -5.71 -14.12 7.85
CA PHE A 37 -4.64 -13.51 8.61
C PHE A 37 -4.65 -14.02 10.05
N GLY A 38 -3.47 -14.38 10.52
CA GLY A 38 -3.19 -14.71 11.90
C GLY A 38 -1.77 -14.34 12.26
N GLU A 39 -1.56 -13.98 13.51
CA GLU A 39 -0.24 -13.69 14.07
C GLU A 39 -0.01 -14.43 15.37
N GLY A 40 1.24 -14.69 15.66
CA GLY A 40 1.66 -15.30 16.91
C GLY A 40 3.06 -14.85 17.31
N CYS A 41 3.26 -14.61 18.59
CA CYS A 41 4.54 -14.22 19.15
C CYS A 41 5.03 -15.26 20.16
N SER A 42 6.34 -15.53 20.14
CA SER A 42 7.06 -16.35 21.10
C SER A 42 8.26 -15.56 21.62
N PRO A 43 9.00 -16.05 22.63
CA PRO A 43 10.24 -15.40 23.05
C PRO A 43 11.27 -15.20 21.93
N GLY A 44 11.17 -15.99 20.83
CA GLY A 44 12.07 -15.90 19.67
C GLY A 44 11.62 -14.91 18.58
N GLY A 45 10.44 -14.30 18.71
CA GLY A 45 9.91 -13.32 17.75
C GLY A 45 8.43 -13.54 17.40
N CYS A 46 7.92 -12.70 16.51
CA CYS A 46 6.55 -12.75 16.03
C CYS A 46 6.53 -13.17 14.54
N VAL A 47 5.56 -14.03 14.19
CA VAL A 47 5.31 -14.47 12.81
C VAL A 47 3.86 -14.21 12.48
N ALA A 48 3.59 -13.75 11.28
CA ALA A 48 2.24 -13.68 10.74
C ALA A 48 2.06 -14.69 9.60
N SER A 49 0.82 -15.02 9.28
CA SER A 49 0.46 -15.83 8.12
C SER A 49 -0.80 -15.29 7.49
N PHE A 50 -0.86 -15.25 6.14
CA PHE A 50 -2.07 -14.86 5.40
C PHE A 50 -2.00 -15.34 3.96
N ASN A 51 -3.18 -15.49 3.34
CA ASN A 51 -3.33 -15.76 1.92
C ASN A 51 -3.59 -14.45 1.19
N ILE A 52 -2.96 -14.25 0.03
CA ILE A 52 -3.16 -13.05 -0.79
C ILE A 52 -3.13 -13.42 -2.27
N SER A 53 -4.00 -12.79 -3.06
CA SER A 53 -4.12 -13.09 -4.48
C SER A 53 -4.48 -11.86 -5.30
N ALA A 54 -4.19 -11.93 -6.60
CA ALA A 54 -4.68 -10.96 -7.58
C ALA A 54 -4.90 -11.64 -8.93
N PRO A 55 -5.93 -11.21 -9.71
CA PRO A 55 -6.13 -11.69 -11.06
C PRO A 55 -5.06 -11.14 -12.01
N ALA A 56 -4.85 -11.80 -13.15
CA ALA A 56 -4.00 -11.24 -14.21
C ALA A 56 -4.55 -9.89 -14.68
N GLY A 57 -3.64 -8.95 -14.93
CA GLY A 57 -4.02 -7.62 -15.41
C GLY A 57 -4.62 -6.69 -14.35
N TYR A 58 -4.47 -6.97 -13.07
CA TYR A 58 -4.87 -6.04 -11.99
C TYR A 58 -4.17 -4.68 -12.11
N ILE A 59 -2.99 -4.67 -12.69
CA ILE A 59 -2.31 -3.54 -13.33
C ILE A 59 -1.76 -4.03 -14.68
N ALA A 60 -1.41 -3.11 -15.59
CA ALA A 60 -0.99 -3.45 -16.95
C ALA A 60 0.15 -4.49 -16.94
N LYS A 61 -0.03 -5.60 -17.66
CA LYS A 61 0.91 -6.74 -17.83
C LYS A 61 1.24 -7.53 -16.57
N ALA A 62 0.58 -7.28 -15.45
CA ALA A 62 0.80 -8.06 -14.23
C ALA A 62 0.25 -9.48 -14.42
N PRO A 63 1.02 -10.54 -14.14
CA PRO A 63 0.49 -11.88 -14.06
C PRO A 63 -0.39 -12.06 -12.83
N ALA A 64 -1.28 -13.06 -12.85
CA ALA A 64 -2.03 -13.45 -11.67
C ALA A 64 -1.09 -14.08 -10.63
N PHE A 65 -1.45 -13.97 -9.36
CA PHE A 65 -0.81 -14.72 -8.29
C PHE A 65 -1.82 -15.18 -7.23
N ASN A 66 -1.49 -16.26 -6.56
CA ASN A 66 -2.19 -16.78 -5.39
C ASN A 66 -1.15 -17.41 -4.48
N VAL A 67 -0.92 -16.81 -3.32
CA VAL A 67 0.19 -17.21 -2.43
C VAL A 67 -0.21 -17.15 -0.96
N THR A 68 0.52 -17.90 -0.14
CA THR A 68 0.52 -17.78 1.32
C THR A 68 1.83 -17.12 1.76
N CYS A 69 1.74 -16.10 2.58
CA CYS A 69 2.86 -15.33 3.08
C CYS A 69 3.10 -15.58 4.57
N HIS A 70 4.37 -15.62 4.98
CA HIS A 70 4.79 -15.84 6.36
C HIS A 70 5.84 -14.80 6.80
N PRO A 71 5.50 -13.50 6.88
CA PRO A 71 6.48 -12.49 7.29
C PRO A 71 6.81 -12.61 8.77
N VAL A 72 8.07 -12.36 9.10
CA VAL A 72 8.61 -12.35 10.45
C VAL A 72 8.88 -10.90 10.88
N TYR A 73 8.46 -10.54 12.09
CA TYR A 73 8.58 -9.18 12.58
C TYR A 73 10.04 -8.74 12.70
N ILE A 74 10.38 -7.70 11.94
CA ILE A 74 11.65 -6.95 11.88
C ILE A 74 12.90 -7.78 11.47
N GLN A 75 12.96 -9.07 11.73
CA GLN A 75 14.22 -9.81 11.74
C GLN A 75 14.76 -10.22 10.36
N GLN A 76 13.89 -10.40 9.35
CA GLN A 76 14.31 -11.02 8.09
C GLN A 76 14.05 -10.18 6.82
N GLY A 77 13.46 -8.99 6.95
CA GLY A 77 13.13 -8.16 5.80
C GLY A 77 12.10 -8.82 4.88
N TRP A 78 12.32 -8.75 3.56
CA TRP A 78 11.44 -9.33 2.56
C TRP A 78 11.61 -10.84 2.46
N LEU A 79 10.52 -11.58 2.67
CA LEU A 79 10.46 -13.04 2.54
C LEU A 79 9.57 -13.42 1.37
N ASN A 80 9.99 -14.42 0.58
CA ASN A 80 9.15 -14.98 -0.48
C ASN A 80 7.93 -15.66 0.12
N CYS A 81 6.79 -15.45 -0.52
CA CYS A 81 5.57 -16.16 -0.22
C CYS A 81 5.49 -17.48 -1.01
N ASP A 82 4.80 -18.47 -0.45
CA ASP A 82 4.63 -19.78 -1.05
C ASP A 82 3.44 -19.79 -2.03
N ILE A 83 3.63 -20.36 -3.21
CA ILE A 83 2.59 -20.48 -4.24
C ILE A 83 1.51 -21.46 -3.76
N VAL A 84 0.25 -21.07 -3.89
CA VAL A 84 -0.91 -21.92 -3.63
C VAL A 84 -1.44 -22.46 -4.97
N GLY A 85 -1.41 -23.78 -5.14
CA GLY A 85 -1.84 -24.46 -6.36
C GLY A 85 -0.75 -24.54 -7.42
N GLU A 86 -1.15 -24.49 -8.69
CA GLU A 86 -0.22 -24.57 -9.84
C GLU A 86 0.56 -23.26 -10.00
N PRO A 87 1.87 -23.32 -10.29
CA PRO A 87 2.65 -22.14 -10.65
C PRO A 87 2.03 -21.45 -11.88
N GLY A 88 1.96 -20.13 -11.82
CA GLY A 88 1.49 -19.32 -12.95
C GLY A 88 2.38 -19.44 -14.18
N PRO A 89 1.92 -18.99 -15.36
CA PRO A 89 2.65 -19.10 -16.62
C PRO A 89 3.93 -18.27 -16.68
N ASN A 90 4.11 -17.33 -15.76
CA ASN A 90 5.31 -16.48 -15.69
C ASN A 90 6.25 -16.97 -14.58
N PRO A 91 7.34 -17.69 -14.90
CA PRO A 91 8.26 -18.25 -13.90
C PRO A 91 9.08 -17.19 -13.14
N SER A 92 9.13 -15.95 -13.65
CA SER A 92 9.80 -14.84 -12.97
C SER A 92 8.89 -14.13 -11.95
N SER A 93 7.60 -14.46 -11.95
CA SER A 93 6.62 -13.88 -11.03
C SER A 93 6.77 -14.45 -9.63
N HIS A 94 6.96 -13.58 -8.65
CA HIS A 94 6.99 -13.97 -7.24
C HIS A 94 6.45 -12.85 -6.37
N VAL A 95 5.92 -13.23 -5.23
CA VAL A 95 5.39 -12.31 -4.22
C VAL A 95 6.28 -12.39 -2.98
N GLN A 96 6.53 -11.25 -2.39
CA GLN A 96 7.27 -11.13 -1.14
C GLN A 96 6.44 -10.36 -0.11
N SER A 97 6.64 -10.68 1.15
CA SER A 97 6.02 -9.95 2.25
C SER A 97 7.04 -9.59 3.32
N MET A 98 6.74 -8.54 4.08
CA MET A 98 7.57 -8.07 5.17
C MET A 98 6.68 -7.52 6.29
N TRP A 99 7.05 -7.80 7.53
CA TRP A 99 6.45 -7.21 8.72
C TRP A 99 7.42 -6.23 9.36
N THR A 100 7.06 -4.95 9.40
CA THR A 100 7.89 -3.87 9.95
C THR A 100 7.20 -3.16 11.10
N GLU A 101 7.90 -2.21 11.71
CA GLU A 101 7.28 -1.33 12.70
C GLU A 101 6.13 -0.53 12.09
N ALA A 102 5.00 -0.53 12.79
CA ALA A 102 3.84 0.29 12.46
C ALA A 102 4.00 1.72 13.02
N SER A 103 3.15 2.64 12.59
CA SER A 103 3.09 4.01 13.11
C SER A 103 2.76 4.06 14.60
N ARG A 104 2.05 3.04 15.09
CA ARG A 104 1.65 2.86 16.50
C ARG A 104 1.96 1.45 16.96
N ARG A 105 2.28 1.28 18.24
CA ARG A 105 2.64 -0.01 18.86
C ARG A 105 1.50 -1.03 18.92
N ASP A 106 0.26 -0.57 18.83
CA ASP A 106 -0.95 -1.39 18.83
C ASP A 106 -1.38 -1.82 17.42
N LEU A 107 -0.59 -1.56 16.40
CA LEU A 107 -0.83 -1.92 15.01
C LEU A 107 0.24 -2.87 14.49
N ILE A 108 -0.13 -3.61 13.45
CA ILE A 108 0.75 -4.49 12.67
C ILE A 108 0.89 -3.88 11.29
N LYS A 109 2.13 -3.64 10.81
CA LYS A 109 2.39 -3.14 9.48
C LYS A 109 2.91 -4.25 8.59
N ILE A 110 2.09 -4.63 7.60
CA ILE A 110 2.42 -5.60 6.57
C ILE A 110 2.68 -4.87 5.26
N SER A 111 3.80 -5.19 4.63
CA SER A 111 4.15 -4.75 3.28
C SER A 111 4.17 -5.97 2.36
N VAL A 112 3.67 -5.80 1.13
CA VAL A 112 3.66 -6.84 0.10
C VAL A 112 4.22 -6.26 -1.18
N ALA A 113 5.01 -7.06 -1.90
CA ALA A 113 5.55 -6.73 -3.20
C ALA A 113 5.32 -7.90 -4.17
N HIS A 114 4.80 -7.61 -5.35
CA HIS A 114 4.70 -8.54 -6.47
C HIS A 114 5.71 -8.11 -7.53
N ILE A 115 6.62 -8.99 -7.86
CA ILE A 115 7.73 -8.75 -8.79
C ILE A 115 7.59 -9.73 -9.96
N TRP A 116 7.73 -9.23 -11.20
CA TRP A 116 7.72 -10.05 -12.41
C TRP A 116 8.57 -9.41 -13.50
N THR A 117 8.95 -10.22 -14.47
CA THR A 117 9.62 -9.76 -15.70
C THR A 117 8.70 -10.05 -16.88
N ASP A 118 8.44 -9.05 -17.72
CA ASP A 118 7.64 -9.22 -18.92
C ASP A 118 8.44 -9.86 -20.09
N GLU A 119 7.77 -10.19 -21.19
CA GLU A 119 8.37 -10.81 -22.39
C GLU A 119 9.48 -9.96 -23.02
N ARG A 120 9.54 -8.68 -22.71
CA ARG A 120 10.58 -7.76 -23.20
C ARG A 120 11.76 -7.63 -22.26
N GLY A 121 11.76 -8.38 -21.15
CA GLY A 121 12.79 -8.33 -20.13
C GLY A 121 12.64 -7.18 -19.12
N GLN A 122 11.56 -6.39 -19.20
CA GLN A 122 11.30 -5.34 -18.22
C GLN A 122 10.85 -5.94 -16.89
N ARG A 123 11.63 -5.70 -15.85
CA ARG A 123 11.28 -6.09 -14.49
C ARG A 123 10.40 -5.02 -13.85
N THR A 124 9.24 -5.43 -13.36
CA THR A 124 8.30 -4.56 -12.66
C THR A 124 8.15 -5.04 -11.21
N ASN A 125 8.04 -4.09 -10.31
CA ASN A 125 7.72 -4.29 -8.90
C ASN A 125 6.53 -3.42 -8.54
N ALA A 126 5.42 -4.05 -8.17
CA ALA A 126 4.26 -3.40 -7.59
C ALA A 126 4.25 -3.68 -6.09
N SER A 127 4.10 -2.66 -5.26
CA SER A 127 4.13 -2.83 -3.82
C SER A 127 3.15 -1.92 -3.09
N GLY A 128 2.82 -2.32 -1.88
CA GLY A 128 1.97 -1.58 -0.97
C GLY A 128 2.15 -2.02 0.47
N SER A 129 1.61 -1.22 1.37
CA SER A 129 1.65 -1.48 2.81
C SER A 129 0.32 -1.14 3.44
N VAL A 130 0.00 -1.84 4.51
CA VAL A 130 -1.20 -1.60 5.31
C VAL A 130 -0.88 -1.75 6.80
N GLU A 131 -1.51 -0.92 7.62
CA GLU A 131 -1.50 -1.07 9.07
C GLU A 131 -2.84 -1.66 9.51
N ILE A 132 -2.80 -2.75 10.27
CA ILE A 132 -3.96 -3.52 10.70
C ILE A 132 -3.98 -3.69 12.21
N VAL A 133 -5.17 -3.85 12.75
CA VAL A 133 -5.37 -4.12 14.18
C VAL A 133 -5.15 -5.61 14.44
N PRO A 134 -4.42 -5.99 15.51
CA PRO A 134 -4.32 -7.39 15.92
C PRO A 134 -5.69 -8.07 16.07
N GLY A 135 -5.77 -9.35 15.66
CA GLY A 135 -7.03 -10.10 15.64
C GLY A 135 -7.89 -9.88 14.40
N THR A 136 -7.45 -9.06 13.45
CA THR A 136 -8.06 -8.97 12.11
C THR A 136 -7.88 -10.29 11.39
N THR A 137 -8.90 -10.76 10.64
CA THR A 137 -8.84 -12.01 9.87
C THR A 137 -8.66 -11.81 8.38
N GLY A 138 -8.88 -10.59 7.88
CA GLY A 138 -8.69 -10.22 6.48
C GLY A 138 -8.53 -8.72 6.32
N PHE A 139 -7.79 -8.31 5.27
CA PHE A 139 -7.51 -6.91 4.96
C PHE A 139 -7.20 -6.71 3.48
N ASP A 140 -7.24 -5.49 3.00
CA ASP A 140 -6.79 -5.12 1.66
C ASP A 140 -5.41 -4.47 1.71
N VAL A 141 -4.49 -4.90 0.87
CA VAL A 141 -3.21 -4.21 0.66
C VAL A 141 -3.34 -3.25 -0.52
N PRO A 142 -3.31 -1.94 -0.30
CA PRO A 142 -3.35 -0.97 -1.39
C PRO A 142 -2.01 -0.96 -2.13
N VAL A 143 -2.03 -1.10 -3.44
CA VAL A 143 -0.84 -0.96 -4.30
C VAL A 143 -0.58 0.52 -4.53
N THR A 144 0.43 1.06 -3.89
CA THR A 144 0.72 2.50 -3.91
C THR A 144 1.99 2.86 -4.67
N LEU A 145 2.84 1.88 -4.96
CA LEU A 145 4.09 2.08 -5.69
C LEU A 145 4.24 1.05 -6.81
N ILE A 146 4.58 1.53 -8.00
CA ILE A 146 4.99 0.70 -9.14
C ILE A 146 6.31 1.23 -9.66
N THR A 147 7.32 0.36 -9.71
CA THR A 147 8.62 0.66 -10.31
C THR A 147 8.91 -0.33 -11.43
N ALA A 148 9.48 0.15 -12.54
CA ALA A 148 9.87 -0.68 -13.66
C ALA A 148 11.31 -0.34 -14.06
N VAL A 149 12.10 -1.39 -14.34
CA VAL A 149 13.52 -1.28 -14.74
C VAL A 149 13.72 -2.16 -15.98
N LEU A 150 14.38 -1.61 -16.98
CA LEU A 150 14.82 -2.32 -18.19
C LEU A 150 16.14 -3.02 -17.93
#